data_a1980e4e7d8d0290c1caab5bf099c8da
#
_entry.id   a1980e4e7d8d0290c1caab5bf099c8da
#
_cell.length_a   1.000
_cell.length_b   1.000
_cell.length_c   1.000
_cell.angle_alpha   90.00
_cell.angle_beta   90.00
_cell.angle_gamma   90.00
#
_symmetry.space_group_name_H-M   'P 1'
#
loop_
_entity.id
_entity.type
_entity.pdbx_description
1 polymer ?
#
loop_
_entity_poly.entity_id
_entity_poly.type
_entity_poly.pdbx_seq_one_letter_code
_entity_poly.pdbx_strand_id
1 'polypeptide(L)'
;MNKMNSKTKQKKNQGFSLITVILAVSFIGILSMLMLYLAVSNFFMKTTDLKGKNSFYTAERALEEIRTGLQQDMGDAMSKAYIHVLETYDKNSASKDVVQDEERQKEFQNDFIEKLSESLQKSGGSGSEYSLEHLKSYLDLTDSDKYDPDKETLIVTTPAGSDPVLKKSQKDGILLENLKVIYVDAKGLASVIETDIRLGIPEVQFPT
;
A
#
# COMPACT_ATOMS: atom_id res chain seq x y z
N MET A 1 -77.40 -13.04 -54.73
CA MET A 1 -76.98 -13.94 -53.62
C MET A 1 -75.49 -13.95 -53.56
N ASN A 2 -74.85 -13.25 -52.60
CA ASN A 2 -73.54 -13.53 -52.09
C ASN A 2 -73.07 -12.35 -51.17
N LYS A 3 -73.66 -12.20 -49.98
CA LYS A 3 -73.24 -11.22 -48.98
C LYS A 3 -72.99 -11.82 -47.58
N MET A 4 -72.79 -13.15 -47.50
CA MET A 4 -72.76 -13.81 -46.19
C MET A 4 -71.38 -14.36 -45.73
N ASN A 5 -70.31 -14.23 -46.50
CA ASN A 5 -69.05 -14.88 -46.19
C ASN A 5 -67.88 -13.94 -45.69
N SER A 6 -68.12 -12.62 -45.50
CA SER A 6 -67.04 -11.72 -45.10
C SER A 6 -66.97 -11.51 -43.58
N LYS A 7 -68.01 -11.74 -42.80
CA LYS A 7 -68.05 -11.47 -41.36
C LYS A 7 -67.37 -12.56 -40.49
N THR A 8 -67.25 -13.78 -40.96
CA THR A 8 -66.66 -14.88 -40.21
C THR A 8 -65.14 -14.90 -40.26
N LYS A 9 -64.54 -14.35 -41.31
CA LYS A 9 -63.04 -14.23 -41.40
C LYS A 9 -62.47 -13.15 -40.48
N GLN A 10 -63.22 -12.09 -40.24
CA GLN A 10 -62.71 -10.99 -39.34
C GLN A 10 -62.67 -11.41 -37.88
N LYS A 11 -63.54 -12.24 -37.36
CA LYS A 11 -63.54 -12.70 -35.98
C LYS A 11 -62.34 -13.65 -35.65
N LYS A 12 -61.88 -14.43 -36.62
CA LYS A 12 -60.77 -15.36 -36.45
C LYS A 12 -59.41 -14.65 -36.33
N ASN A 13 -59.25 -13.49 -36.96
CA ASN A 13 -58.02 -12.70 -36.91
C ASN A 13 -57.88 -11.84 -35.62
N GLN A 14 -59.01 -11.49 -34.97
CA GLN A 14 -58.96 -10.66 -33.74
C GLN A 14 -58.41 -11.43 -32.52
N GLY A 15 -58.69 -12.74 -32.42
CA GLY A 15 -58.14 -13.56 -31.34
C GLY A 15 -56.61 -13.81 -31.45
N PHE A 16 -56.12 -13.98 -32.69
CA PHE A 16 -54.69 -14.16 -32.96
C PHE A 16 -53.87 -12.90 -32.67
N SER A 17 -54.40 -11.71 -32.97
CA SER A 17 -53.80 -10.43 -32.67
C SER A 17 -53.62 -10.20 -31.15
N LEU A 18 -54.61 -10.57 -30.34
CA LEU A 18 -54.53 -10.42 -28.88
C LEU A 18 -53.46 -11.30 -28.26
N ILE A 19 -53.34 -12.56 -28.71
CA ILE A 19 -52.31 -13.50 -28.24
C ILE A 19 -50.91 -12.97 -28.59
N THR A 20 -50.72 -12.44 -29.80
CA THR A 20 -49.44 -11.88 -30.25
C THR A 20 -49.03 -10.66 -29.42
N VAL A 21 -49.98 -9.79 -29.05
CA VAL A 21 -49.71 -8.63 -28.19
C VAL A 21 -49.30 -9.08 -26.79
N ILE A 22 -50.01 -10.06 -26.19
CA ILE A 22 -49.65 -10.59 -24.86
C ILE A 22 -48.25 -11.21 -24.87
N LEU A 23 -47.92 -11.99 -25.91
CA LEU A 23 -46.57 -12.56 -26.08
C LEU A 23 -45.52 -11.48 -26.23
N ALA A 24 -45.73 -10.44 -27.02
CA ALA A 24 -44.80 -9.34 -27.20
C ALA A 24 -44.57 -8.56 -25.91
N VAL A 25 -45.64 -8.24 -25.16
CA VAL A 25 -45.52 -7.55 -23.86
C VAL A 25 -44.77 -8.42 -22.84
N SER A 26 -45.07 -9.72 -22.78
CA SER A 26 -44.35 -10.64 -21.91
C SER A 26 -42.84 -10.74 -22.25
N PHE A 27 -42.50 -10.78 -23.53
CA PHE A 27 -41.13 -10.83 -23.99
C PHE A 27 -40.37 -9.52 -23.66
N ILE A 28 -41.00 -8.36 -23.87
CA ILE A 28 -40.42 -7.05 -23.48
C ILE A 28 -40.25 -6.99 -21.96
N GLY A 29 -41.16 -7.50 -21.17
CA GLY A 29 -41.06 -7.58 -19.72
C GLY A 29 -39.84 -8.41 -19.26
N ILE A 30 -39.66 -9.58 -19.87
CA ILE A 30 -38.48 -10.44 -19.57
C ILE A 30 -37.17 -9.75 -19.95
N LEU A 31 -37.09 -9.13 -21.13
CA LEU A 31 -35.90 -8.39 -21.57
C LEU A 31 -35.60 -7.21 -20.65
N SER A 32 -36.61 -6.46 -20.21
CA SER A 32 -36.46 -5.35 -19.29
C SER A 32 -35.89 -5.81 -17.93
N MET A 33 -36.39 -6.94 -17.41
CA MET A 33 -35.93 -7.54 -16.18
C MET A 33 -34.45 -8.02 -16.29
N LEU A 34 -34.07 -8.59 -17.43
CA LEU A 34 -32.70 -9.00 -17.74
C LEU A 34 -31.73 -7.80 -17.78
N MET A 35 -32.15 -6.72 -18.47
CA MET A 35 -31.36 -5.49 -18.52
C MET A 35 -31.19 -4.85 -17.14
N LEU A 36 -32.25 -4.83 -16.33
CA LEU A 36 -32.18 -4.32 -14.96
C LEU A 36 -31.20 -5.16 -14.10
N TYR A 37 -31.30 -6.49 -14.22
CA TYR A 37 -30.35 -7.39 -13.52
C TYR A 37 -28.89 -7.12 -13.89
N LEU A 38 -28.60 -6.97 -15.19
CA LEU A 38 -27.25 -6.65 -15.66
C LEU A 38 -26.78 -5.28 -15.17
N ALA A 39 -27.66 -4.27 -15.17
CA ALA A 39 -27.33 -2.93 -14.67
C ALA A 39 -26.99 -2.95 -13.17
N VAL A 40 -27.79 -3.64 -12.37
CA VAL A 40 -27.57 -3.81 -10.93
C VAL A 40 -26.28 -4.59 -10.67
N SER A 41 -26.03 -5.68 -11.40
CA SER A 41 -24.80 -6.47 -11.29
C SER A 41 -23.55 -5.62 -11.60
N ASN A 42 -23.58 -4.84 -12.69
CA ASN A 42 -22.48 -3.94 -13.05
C ASN A 42 -22.25 -2.84 -11.99
N PHE A 43 -23.34 -2.33 -11.39
CA PHE A 43 -23.23 -1.36 -10.30
C PHE A 43 -22.54 -1.95 -9.08
N PHE A 44 -22.91 -3.17 -8.66
CA PHE A 44 -22.26 -3.85 -7.55
C PHE A 44 -20.77 -4.14 -7.83
N MET A 45 -20.43 -4.61 -9.04
CA MET A 45 -19.05 -4.83 -9.44
C MET A 45 -18.21 -3.55 -9.32
N LYS A 46 -18.68 -2.44 -9.90
CA LYS A 46 -17.98 -1.15 -9.83
C LYS A 46 -17.83 -0.64 -8.39
N THR A 47 -18.86 -0.80 -7.57
CA THR A 47 -18.80 -0.38 -6.17
C THR A 47 -17.80 -1.20 -5.37
N THR A 48 -17.72 -2.51 -5.62
CA THR A 48 -16.72 -3.39 -4.98
C THR A 48 -15.31 -3.06 -5.45
N ASP A 49 -15.10 -2.82 -6.75
CA ASP A 49 -13.81 -2.42 -7.29
C ASP A 49 -13.31 -1.07 -6.70
N LEU A 50 -14.19 -0.07 -6.59
CA LEU A 50 -13.86 1.20 -5.96
C LEU A 50 -13.45 1.03 -4.50
N LYS A 51 -14.14 0.18 -3.75
CA LYS A 51 -13.78 -0.11 -2.35
C LYS A 51 -12.43 -0.81 -2.25
N GLY A 52 -12.19 -1.81 -3.11
CA GLY A 52 -10.90 -2.49 -3.17
C GLY A 52 -9.75 -1.53 -3.45
N LYS A 53 -9.94 -0.59 -4.38
CA LYS A 53 -8.95 0.45 -4.66
C LYS A 53 -8.73 1.39 -3.46
N ASN A 54 -9.80 1.82 -2.79
CA ASN A 54 -9.67 2.68 -1.61
C ASN A 54 -8.92 1.97 -0.48
N SER A 55 -9.25 0.70 -0.20
CA SER A 55 -8.53 -0.10 0.80
C SER A 55 -7.06 -0.28 0.44
N PHE A 56 -6.75 -0.49 -0.84
CA PHE A 56 -5.38 -0.59 -1.31
C PHE A 56 -4.62 0.74 -1.13
N TYR A 57 -5.21 1.87 -1.55
CA TYR A 57 -4.57 3.18 -1.39
C TYR A 57 -4.36 3.57 0.07
N THR A 58 -5.23 3.13 0.98
CA THR A 58 -5.03 3.36 2.41
C THR A 58 -3.84 2.54 2.95
N ALA A 59 -3.71 1.28 2.53
CA ALA A 59 -2.54 0.47 2.88
C ALA A 59 -1.24 1.03 2.27
N GLU A 60 -1.29 1.52 1.01
CA GLU A 60 -0.17 2.17 0.33
C GLU A 60 0.25 3.46 1.03
N ARG A 61 -0.73 4.29 1.45
CA ARG A 61 -0.47 5.50 2.23
C ARG A 61 0.28 5.19 3.52
N ALA A 62 -0.15 4.18 4.28
CA ALA A 62 0.53 3.77 5.49
C ALA A 62 1.99 3.35 5.21
N LEU A 63 2.24 2.64 4.11
CA LEU A 63 3.59 2.30 3.69
C LEU A 63 4.44 3.53 3.33
N GLU A 64 3.85 4.55 2.69
CA GLU A 64 4.55 5.81 2.38
C GLU A 64 4.83 6.64 3.65
N GLU A 65 3.95 6.62 4.65
CA GLU A 65 4.20 7.22 5.96
C GLU A 65 5.39 6.53 6.66
N ILE A 66 5.45 5.20 6.64
CA ILE A 66 6.61 4.43 7.14
C ILE A 66 7.89 4.81 6.38
N ARG A 67 7.85 4.88 5.06
CA ARG A 67 9.01 5.28 4.24
C ARG A 67 9.48 6.70 4.56
N THR A 68 8.56 7.62 4.78
CA THR A 68 8.87 9.01 5.15
C THR A 68 9.52 9.08 6.53
N GLY A 69 9.02 8.33 7.51
CA GLY A 69 9.64 8.21 8.83
C GLY A 69 11.04 7.61 8.77
N LEU A 70 11.23 6.56 7.98
CA LEU A 70 12.55 5.96 7.75
C LEU A 70 13.54 6.94 7.07
N GLN A 71 13.06 7.81 6.18
CA GLN A 71 13.90 8.86 5.58
C GLN A 71 14.34 9.90 6.63
N GLN A 72 13.49 10.21 7.60
CA GLN A 72 13.85 11.07 8.72
C GLN A 72 14.92 10.42 9.59
N ASP A 73 14.78 9.15 9.96
CA ASP A 73 15.81 8.41 10.70
C ASP A 73 17.13 8.33 9.94
N MET A 74 17.08 8.15 8.62
CA MET A 74 18.28 8.23 7.77
C MET A 74 18.95 9.60 7.84
N GLY A 75 18.17 10.69 7.82
CA GLY A 75 18.68 12.06 7.96
C GLY A 75 19.37 12.29 9.31
N ASP A 76 18.77 11.81 10.38
CA ASP A 76 19.31 11.90 11.73
C ASP A 76 20.60 11.05 11.89
N ALA A 77 20.61 9.83 11.38
CA ALA A 77 21.78 8.96 11.39
C ALA A 77 22.92 9.56 10.55
N MET A 78 22.61 10.10 9.37
CA MET A 78 23.56 10.80 8.50
C MET A 78 24.19 12.00 9.22
N SER A 79 23.38 12.83 9.87
CA SER A 79 23.88 14.01 10.61
C SER A 79 24.81 13.60 11.74
N LYS A 80 24.44 12.58 12.52
CA LYS A 80 25.27 12.07 13.64
C LYS A 80 26.60 11.47 13.15
N ALA A 81 26.54 10.65 12.10
CA ALA A 81 27.73 10.04 11.51
C ALA A 81 28.68 11.11 10.92
N TYR A 82 28.13 12.10 10.21
CA TYR A 82 28.90 13.19 9.64
C TYR A 82 29.64 14.04 10.71
N ILE A 83 28.93 14.40 11.77
CA ILE A 83 29.51 15.14 12.90
C ILE A 83 30.61 14.32 13.56
N HIS A 84 30.39 13.02 13.79
CA HIS A 84 31.39 12.14 14.41
C HIS A 84 32.69 12.06 13.59
N VAL A 85 32.60 11.90 12.29
CA VAL A 85 33.74 11.90 11.38
C VAL A 85 34.47 13.24 11.43
N LEU A 86 33.78 14.38 11.38
CA LEU A 86 34.40 15.69 11.46
C LEU A 86 35.15 15.89 12.80
N GLU A 87 34.53 15.52 13.92
CA GLU A 87 35.17 15.63 15.24
C GLU A 87 36.42 14.73 15.39
N THR A 88 36.37 13.54 14.79
CA THR A 88 37.50 12.60 14.84
C THR A 88 38.69 13.11 14.03
N TYR A 89 38.42 13.65 12.83
CA TYR A 89 39.50 14.10 11.93
C TYR A 89 39.99 15.51 12.21
N ASP A 90 39.19 16.41 12.80
CA ASP A 90 39.64 17.73 13.24
C ASP A 90 40.72 17.61 14.35
N LYS A 91 40.60 16.61 15.23
CA LYS A 91 41.58 16.34 16.29
C LYS A 91 42.92 15.77 15.79
N ASN A 92 42.95 15.19 14.58
CA ASN A 92 44.09 14.49 14.02
C ASN A 92 44.74 15.21 12.81
N SER A 93 44.43 16.47 12.56
CA SER A 93 44.74 17.24 11.33
C SER A 93 46.24 17.53 11.03
N ALA A 94 47.14 16.58 11.25
CA ALA A 94 48.56 16.76 10.96
C ALA A 94 49.06 16.27 9.60
N SER A 95 48.24 15.56 8.79
CA SER A 95 48.65 15.09 7.46
C SER A 95 47.54 15.20 6.44
N LYS A 96 47.75 16.04 5.42
CA LYS A 96 46.87 16.20 4.25
C LYS A 96 47.26 15.16 3.20
N ASP A 97 46.65 14.00 3.19
CA ASP A 97 46.79 13.02 2.12
C ASP A 97 45.46 12.53 1.60
N VAL A 98 45.39 12.25 0.29
CA VAL A 98 44.21 11.71 -0.43
C VAL A 98 43.66 10.42 0.21
N VAL A 99 44.51 9.66 0.90
CA VAL A 99 44.13 8.46 1.67
C VAL A 99 43.14 8.78 2.80
N GLN A 100 43.14 9.99 3.34
CA GLN A 100 42.21 10.39 4.41
C GLN A 100 40.75 10.51 3.94
N ASP A 101 40.51 10.85 2.70
CA ASP A 101 39.13 10.99 2.20
C ASP A 101 38.45 9.62 2.05
N GLU A 102 39.19 8.60 1.61
CA GLU A 102 38.65 7.24 1.54
C GLU A 102 38.41 6.63 2.94
N GLU A 103 39.28 6.94 3.91
CA GLU A 103 39.12 6.51 5.29
C GLU A 103 37.93 7.21 5.96
N ARG A 104 37.78 8.54 5.78
CA ARG A 104 36.64 9.32 6.26
C ARG A 104 35.32 8.75 5.69
N GLN A 105 35.31 8.42 4.40
CA GLN A 105 34.13 7.86 3.75
C GLN A 105 33.76 6.50 4.32
N LYS A 106 34.74 5.63 4.59
CA LYS A 106 34.51 4.32 5.22
C LYS A 106 34.03 4.45 6.65
N GLU A 107 34.60 5.34 7.42
CA GLU A 107 34.17 5.60 8.80
C GLU A 107 32.77 6.14 8.83
N PHE A 108 32.45 7.11 7.97
CA PHE A 108 31.10 7.62 7.83
C PHE A 108 30.08 6.51 7.47
N GLN A 109 30.40 5.63 6.51
CA GLN A 109 29.54 4.53 6.13
C GLN A 109 29.27 3.57 7.30
N ASN A 110 30.29 3.23 8.06
CA ASN A 110 30.18 2.35 9.23
C ASN A 110 29.32 3.00 10.31
N ASP A 111 29.62 4.26 10.66
CA ASP A 111 28.84 5.00 11.66
C ASP A 111 27.42 5.21 11.26
N PHE A 112 27.17 5.54 9.99
CA PHE A 112 25.81 5.69 9.46
C PHE A 112 25.01 4.39 9.62
N ILE A 113 25.59 3.26 9.20
CA ILE A 113 24.91 1.95 9.32
C ILE A 113 24.67 1.61 10.79
N GLU A 114 25.65 1.89 11.68
CA GLU A 114 25.53 1.62 13.10
C GLU A 114 24.43 2.48 13.73
N LYS A 115 24.46 3.80 13.55
CA LYS A 115 23.47 4.73 14.11
C LYS A 115 22.06 4.47 13.58
N LEU A 116 21.92 4.24 12.28
CA LEU A 116 20.63 3.90 11.69
C LEU A 116 20.11 2.55 12.20
N SER A 117 20.99 1.55 12.32
CA SER A 117 20.58 0.26 12.85
C SER A 117 20.18 0.31 14.33
N GLU A 118 20.87 1.12 15.15
CA GLU A 118 20.51 1.34 16.55
C GLU A 118 19.11 1.93 16.71
N SER A 119 18.71 2.89 15.83
CA SER A 119 17.37 3.48 15.87
C SER A 119 16.29 2.49 15.46
N LEU A 120 16.58 1.62 14.50
CA LEU A 120 15.61 0.68 13.93
C LEU A 120 15.49 -0.63 14.69
N GLN A 121 16.49 -1.02 15.50
CA GLN A 121 16.51 -2.29 16.21
C GLN A 121 15.47 -2.36 17.33
N LYS A 122 14.98 -3.57 17.55
CA LYS A 122 14.12 -3.88 18.69
C LYS A 122 14.95 -3.83 19.98
N SER A 123 14.50 -3.05 20.96
CA SER A 123 15.12 -2.96 22.27
C SER A 123 15.23 -4.33 22.93
N GLY A 124 16.47 -4.79 23.20
CA GLY A 124 16.74 -6.10 23.80
C GLY A 124 16.71 -7.29 22.83
N GLY A 125 16.62 -7.06 21.51
CA GLY A 125 16.72 -8.09 20.47
C GLY A 125 18.15 -8.50 20.12
N SER A 126 18.28 -9.54 19.28
CA SER A 126 19.57 -10.09 18.83
C SER A 126 20.35 -9.19 17.86
N GLY A 127 19.90 -7.98 17.59
CA GLY A 127 20.52 -7.04 16.66
C GLY A 127 20.23 -7.32 15.17
N SER A 128 19.54 -8.39 14.86
CA SER A 128 19.12 -8.78 13.50
C SER A 128 17.63 -8.58 13.21
N GLU A 129 16.88 -8.03 14.18
CA GLU A 129 15.46 -7.74 14.05
C GLU A 129 15.20 -6.23 14.14
N TYR A 130 14.31 -5.72 13.29
CA TYR A 130 13.84 -4.34 13.43
C TYR A 130 12.57 -4.26 14.30
N SER A 131 12.32 -3.08 14.84
CA SER A 131 11.15 -2.82 15.70
C SER A 131 9.92 -2.46 14.86
N LEU A 132 8.92 -3.34 14.86
CA LEU A 132 7.61 -3.03 14.27
C LEU A 132 6.90 -1.88 14.99
N GLU A 133 7.11 -1.73 16.31
CA GLU A 133 6.53 -0.63 17.08
C GLU A 133 7.13 0.72 16.66
N HIS A 134 8.43 0.74 16.35
CA HIS A 134 9.07 1.93 15.82
C HIS A 134 8.48 2.32 14.47
N LEU A 135 8.28 1.36 13.55
CA LEU A 135 7.62 1.62 12.27
C LEU A 135 6.17 2.09 12.42
N LYS A 136 5.45 1.56 13.39
CA LYS A 136 4.08 2.02 13.71
C LYS A 136 4.04 3.45 14.24
N SER A 137 5.10 3.93 14.88
CA SER A 137 5.14 5.30 15.41
C SER A 137 5.17 6.38 14.32
N TYR A 138 5.48 6.02 13.08
CA TYR A 138 5.43 6.94 11.93
C TYR A 138 4.02 7.13 11.37
N LEU A 139 3.09 6.22 11.71
CA LEU A 139 1.74 6.26 11.17
C LEU A 139 0.95 7.38 11.84
N ASP A 140 0.47 8.33 11.05
CA ASP A 140 -0.48 9.34 11.50
C ASP A 140 -1.91 8.78 11.42
N LEU A 141 -2.28 8.01 12.44
CA LEU A 141 -3.62 7.42 12.57
C LEU A 141 -4.69 8.45 12.96
N THR A 142 -4.30 9.71 13.17
CA THR A 142 -5.21 10.78 13.63
C THR A 142 -5.86 11.55 12.47
N ASP A 143 -5.65 11.18 11.22
CA ASP A 143 -6.36 11.76 10.08
C ASP A 143 -7.84 11.30 10.12
N SER A 144 -8.58 11.92 11.05
CA SER A 144 -9.94 11.56 11.47
C SER A 144 -10.97 11.58 10.34
N ASP A 145 -10.63 12.18 9.20
CA ASP A 145 -11.53 12.27 8.05
C ASP A 145 -11.53 11.00 7.19
N LYS A 146 -10.59 10.09 7.38
CA LYS A 146 -10.39 8.90 6.53
C LYS A 146 -10.24 7.59 7.29
N TYR A 147 -10.00 7.61 8.58
CA TYR A 147 -9.78 6.43 9.40
C TYR A 147 -10.73 6.44 10.61
N ASP A 148 -11.57 5.42 10.73
CA ASP A 148 -12.43 5.17 11.87
C ASP A 148 -11.89 3.94 12.62
N PRO A 149 -11.18 4.12 13.76
CA PRO A 149 -10.57 3.01 14.49
C PRO A 149 -11.58 2.00 15.02
N ASP A 150 -12.86 2.37 15.13
CA ASP A 150 -13.93 1.47 15.57
C ASP A 150 -14.48 0.58 14.43
N LYS A 151 -14.20 0.94 13.19
CA LYS A 151 -14.75 0.27 11.98
C LYS A 151 -13.69 -0.21 11.00
N GLU A 152 -12.50 0.35 11.06
CA GLU A 152 -11.41 0.08 10.14
C GLU A 152 -10.18 -0.34 10.95
N THR A 153 -9.34 -1.19 10.37
CA THR A 153 -8.15 -1.70 11.07
C THR A 153 -6.94 -1.61 10.17
N LEU A 154 -5.88 -0.95 10.67
CA LEU A 154 -4.57 -0.92 10.05
C LEU A 154 -3.59 -1.72 10.92
N ILE A 155 -2.95 -2.73 10.32
CA ILE A 155 -2.03 -3.63 11.00
C ILE A 155 -0.69 -3.60 10.27
N VAL A 156 0.39 -3.28 11.01
CA VAL A 156 1.77 -3.44 10.54
C VAL A 156 2.36 -4.65 11.25
N THR A 157 2.78 -5.64 10.50
CA THR A 157 3.26 -6.94 11.00
C THR A 157 4.26 -7.57 10.04
N THR A 158 4.55 -8.84 10.20
CA THR A 158 5.32 -9.67 9.27
C THR A 158 4.44 -10.76 8.66
N PRO A 159 4.82 -11.38 7.53
CA PRO A 159 4.15 -12.57 7.01
C PRO A 159 4.12 -13.69 8.06
N ALA A 160 3.08 -14.53 8.00
CA ALA A 160 2.91 -15.62 8.96
C ALA A 160 4.14 -16.58 8.98
N GLY A 161 4.72 -16.76 10.16
CA GLY A 161 5.89 -17.61 10.36
C GLY A 161 7.24 -16.96 9.99
N SER A 162 7.25 -15.65 9.72
CA SER A 162 8.47 -14.89 9.45
C SER A 162 8.69 -13.85 10.55
N ASP A 163 9.96 -13.62 10.88
CA ASP A 163 10.38 -12.58 11.80
C ASP A 163 10.74 -11.29 11.04
N PRO A 164 10.69 -10.11 11.69
CA PRO A 164 11.17 -8.86 11.12
C PRO A 164 12.70 -8.89 11.03
N VAL A 165 13.27 -9.00 9.82
CA VAL A 165 14.70 -9.16 9.63
C VAL A 165 15.35 -7.84 9.22
N LEU A 166 16.42 -7.45 9.94
CA LEU A 166 17.29 -6.33 9.63
C LEU A 166 18.65 -6.85 9.17
N LYS A 167 18.99 -6.63 7.90
CA LYS A 167 20.30 -6.97 7.33
C LYS A 167 21.14 -5.72 7.13
N LYS A 168 22.40 -5.77 7.53
CA LYS A 168 23.39 -4.70 7.38
C LYS A 168 24.39 -5.08 6.30
N SER A 169 24.68 -4.16 5.39
CA SER A 169 25.70 -4.32 4.36
C SER A 169 26.48 -3.02 4.23
N GLN A 170 27.81 -3.09 4.34
CA GLN A 170 28.66 -1.91 4.14
C GLN A 170 28.60 -1.34 2.73
N LYS A 171 28.13 -2.12 1.75
CA LYS A 171 28.00 -1.69 0.36
C LYS A 171 26.60 -1.18 0.02
N ASP A 172 25.58 -1.85 0.55
CA ASP A 172 24.19 -1.65 0.12
C ASP A 172 23.33 -0.92 1.17
N GLY A 173 23.88 -0.70 2.39
CA GLY A 173 23.16 -0.08 3.50
C GLY A 173 22.37 -1.08 4.34
N ILE A 174 21.14 -0.73 4.72
CA ILE A 174 20.27 -1.55 5.55
C ILE A 174 19.09 -2.06 4.71
N LEU A 175 18.77 -3.34 4.87
CA LEU A 175 17.60 -3.97 4.28
C LEU A 175 16.67 -4.45 5.41
N LEU A 176 15.43 -3.97 5.38
CA LEU A 176 14.33 -4.43 6.22
C LEU A 176 13.51 -5.42 5.41
N GLU A 177 13.52 -6.69 5.80
CA GLU A 177 12.77 -7.76 5.12
C GLU A 177 11.52 -8.14 5.91
N ASN A 178 10.54 -8.69 5.19
CA ASN A 178 9.30 -9.21 5.74
C ASN A 178 8.39 -8.14 6.37
N LEU A 179 8.30 -6.95 5.77
CA LEU A 179 7.31 -5.97 6.19
C LEU A 179 5.95 -6.26 5.53
N LYS A 180 4.90 -6.32 6.33
CA LYS A 180 3.53 -6.55 5.89
C LYS A 180 2.60 -5.50 6.47
N VAL A 181 1.90 -4.79 5.59
CA VAL A 181 0.87 -3.82 5.93
C VAL A 181 -0.48 -4.37 5.50
N ILE A 182 -1.43 -4.43 6.41
CA ILE A 182 -2.80 -4.91 6.19
C ILE A 182 -3.76 -3.78 6.57
N TYR A 183 -4.63 -3.41 5.66
CA TYR A 183 -5.76 -2.55 5.94
C TYR A 183 -7.06 -3.31 5.72
N VAL A 184 -7.97 -3.25 6.69
CA VAL A 184 -9.30 -3.86 6.63
C VAL A 184 -10.34 -2.76 6.73
N ASP A 185 -11.21 -2.62 5.74
CA ASP A 185 -12.29 -1.64 5.76
C ASP A 185 -13.43 -2.05 6.70
N ALA A 186 -14.35 -1.12 6.97
CA ALA A 186 -15.54 -1.34 7.82
C ALA A 186 -16.47 -2.48 7.33
N LYS A 187 -16.26 -3.01 6.12
CA LYS A 187 -17.04 -4.11 5.54
C LYS A 187 -16.27 -5.43 5.49
N GLY A 188 -15.06 -5.44 6.06
CA GLY A 188 -14.20 -6.61 6.10
C GLY A 188 -13.40 -6.86 4.81
N LEU A 189 -13.35 -5.88 3.89
CA LEU A 189 -12.50 -5.99 2.71
C LEU A 189 -11.06 -5.67 3.10
N ALA A 190 -10.17 -6.65 2.99
CA ALA A 190 -8.77 -6.52 3.34
C ALA A 190 -7.90 -6.22 2.12
N SER A 191 -6.95 -5.29 2.28
CA SER A 191 -5.84 -5.08 1.36
C SER A 191 -4.53 -5.36 2.08
N VAL A 192 -3.64 -6.10 1.43
CA VAL A 192 -2.37 -6.56 1.99
C VAL A 192 -1.24 -6.14 1.07
N ILE A 193 -0.22 -5.50 1.63
CA ILE A 193 1.03 -5.18 0.95
C ILE A 193 2.17 -5.86 1.71
N GLU A 194 2.92 -6.71 1.03
CA GLU A 194 4.15 -7.33 1.53
C GLU A 194 5.33 -6.75 0.75
N THR A 195 6.34 -6.26 1.45
CA THR A 195 7.48 -5.58 0.83
C THR A 195 8.72 -5.63 1.70
N ASP A 196 9.87 -5.48 1.04
CA ASP A 196 11.15 -5.22 1.67
C ASP A 196 11.53 -3.76 1.42
N ILE A 197 12.17 -3.11 2.41
CA ILE A 197 12.61 -1.73 2.29
C ILE A 197 14.13 -1.69 2.37
N ARG A 198 14.75 -1.11 1.34
CA ARG A 198 16.19 -0.87 1.30
C ARG A 198 16.49 0.59 1.61
N LEU A 199 17.38 0.81 2.58
CA LEU A 199 17.89 2.10 3.01
C LEU A 199 19.34 2.19 2.56
N GLY A 200 19.60 2.90 1.45
CA GLY A 200 20.93 3.04 0.88
C GLY A 200 21.83 3.97 1.70
N ILE A 201 23.14 3.86 1.51
CA ILE A 201 24.14 4.73 2.13
C ILE A 201 24.19 6.04 1.33
N PRO A 202 24.02 7.22 1.95
CA PRO A 202 24.15 8.48 1.25
C PRO A 202 25.62 8.78 0.90
N GLU A 203 25.82 9.40 -0.25
CA GLU A 203 27.14 9.94 -0.61
C GLU A 203 27.32 11.31 0.06
N VAL A 204 28.45 11.49 0.75
CA VAL A 204 28.82 12.76 1.41
C VAL A 204 30.16 13.23 0.91
N GLN A 205 30.29 14.56 0.82
CA GLN A 205 31.57 15.21 0.54
C GLN A 205 32.11 15.86 1.82
N PHE A 206 33.35 15.55 2.17
CA PHE A 206 34.02 16.17 3.31
C PHE A 206 34.78 17.42 2.84
N PRO A 207 34.82 18.50 3.65
CA PRO A 207 35.61 19.67 3.34
C PRO A 207 37.10 19.30 3.32
N THR A 208 37.77 19.79 2.28
CA THR A 208 39.23 19.65 2.09
C THR A 208 40.01 20.61 2.99
#